data_6c8c31dcbcd66e6d46a8835f8a928db3
#
_entry.id   6c8c31dcbcd66e6d46a8835f8a928db3
#
_cell.length_a   1.000
_cell.length_b   1.000
_cell.length_c   1.000
_cell.angle_alpha   90.00
_cell.angle_beta   90.00
_cell.angle_gamma   90.00
#
_symmetry.space_group_name_H-M   'P 1'
#
loop_
_entity.id
_entity.type
_entity.pdbx_description
1 polymer ?
#
loop_
_entity_poly.entity_id
_entity_poly.type
_entity_poly.pdbx_seq_one_letter_code
_entity_poly.pdbx_strand_id
1 'polypeptide(L)'
;MKTRATIGAIVLFLSMASPSAAARLAGSIISIGDGDTLRANLNGTPTTIRLGCIDAPEKRQRYGATSAARLAGLLPRGTAIELRVMEIDRYGRTVAEIYQGGRSVNLQLVQEGAAVAYREYLKKCDKPAFLQAEAAAKSSRLGFWSQTQICLPKDFRKKKCP
;
A
#
# COMPACT_ATOMS: atom_id res chain seq x y z
N MET A 1 -68.97 -24.24 -6.71
CA MET A 1 -68.11 -23.07 -6.29
C MET A 1 -66.77 -23.59 -5.87
N LYS A 2 -65.69 -23.31 -6.63
CA LYS A 2 -64.30 -23.75 -6.34
C LYS A 2 -63.51 -22.51 -5.93
N THR A 3 -63.19 -22.40 -4.66
CA THR A 3 -62.32 -21.35 -4.08
C THR A 3 -60.87 -21.65 -4.37
N ARG A 4 -60.20 -20.76 -5.12
CA ARG A 4 -58.76 -20.81 -5.34
C ARG A 4 -58.06 -20.05 -4.20
N ALA A 5 -57.22 -20.75 -3.43
CA ALA A 5 -56.34 -20.15 -2.46
C ALA A 5 -55.07 -19.65 -3.17
N THR A 6 -54.80 -18.36 -3.07
CA THR A 6 -53.57 -17.73 -3.58
C THR A 6 -52.50 -17.77 -2.46
N ILE A 7 -51.48 -18.58 -2.67
CA ILE A 7 -50.32 -18.64 -1.76
C ILE A 7 -49.38 -17.50 -2.14
N GLY A 8 -49.32 -16.46 -1.31
CA GLY A 8 -48.34 -15.37 -1.44
C GLY A 8 -46.94 -15.84 -0.98
N ALA A 9 -45.98 -15.84 -1.87
CA ALA A 9 -44.57 -16.10 -1.53
C ALA A 9 -43.98 -14.86 -0.87
N ILE A 10 -43.63 -14.97 0.41
CA ILE A 10 -42.84 -13.94 1.13
C ILE A 10 -41.38 -14.13 0.74
N VAL A 11 -40.85 -13.18 -0.05
CA VAL A 11 -39.41 -13.12 -0.38
C VAL A 11 -38.70 -12.43 0.78
N LEU A 12 -37.99 -13.22 1.58
CA LEU A 12 -37.15 -12.70 2.67
C LEU A 12 -35.89 -12.13 2.06
N PHE A 13 -35.76 -10.80 1.99
CA PHE A 13 -34.49 -10.14 1.63
C PHE A 13 -33.51 -10.30 2.80
N LEU A 14 -32.56 -11.24 2.65
CA LEU A 14 -31.40 -11.34 3.53
C LEU A 14 -30.48 -10.15 3.22
N SER A 15 -30.49 -9.13 4.09
CA SER A 15 -29.54 -8.03 4.04
C SER A 15 -28.17 -8.59 4.41
N MET A 16 -27.32 -8.80 3.42
CA MET A 16 -25.90 -9.12 3.64
C MET A 16 -25.20 -7.85 4.16
N ALA A 17 -24.96 -7.80 5.48
CA ALA A 17 -24.11 -6.80 6.09
C ALA A 17 -22.69 -6.95 5.49
N SER A 18 -22.25 -5.94 4.73
CA SER A 18 -20.87 -5.86 4.24
C SER A 18 -19.92 -5.89 5.44
N PRO A 19 -18.78 -6.63 5.37
CA PRO A 19 -17.81 -6.62 6.45
C PRO A 19 -17.38 -5.19 6.73
N SER A 20 -17.42 -4.79 7.99
CA SER A 20 -16.99 -3.46 8.47
C SER A 20 -15.60 -3.16 7.92
N ALA A 21 -15.50 -2.19 7.01
CA ALA A 21 -14.21 -1.67 6.57
C ALA A 21 -13.49 -1.13 7.83
N ALA A 22 -12.33 -1.69 8.14
CA ALA A 22 -11.51 -1.20 9.25
C ALA A 22 -11.39 0.32 9.13
N ALA A 23 -11.65 1.04 10.22
CA ALA A 23 -11.69 2.51 10.24
C ALA A 23 -10.38 3.07 9.65
N ARG A 24 -10.49 3.85 8.57
CA ARG A 24 -9.37 4.50 7.91
C ARG A 24 -9.27 5.93 8.38
N LEU A 25 -8.05 6.39 8.64
CA LEU A 25 -7.78 7.77 9.02
C LEU A 25 -7.59 8.61 7.74
N ALA A 26 -8.32 9.70 7.61
CA ALA A 26 -8.19 10.62 6.48
C ALA A 26 -6.98 11.54 6.65
N GLY A 27 -6.38 11.94 5.53
CA GLY A 27 -5.27 12.88 5.50
C GLY A 27 -5.04 13.48 4.13
N SER A 28 -4.04 14.38 4.04
CA SER A 28 -3.59 14.96 2.77
C SER A 28 -2.07 15.01 2.69
N ILE A 29 -1.51 14.82 1.50
CA ILE A 29 -0.06 14.76 1.26
C ILE A 29 0.58 16.13 1.43
N ILE A 30 1.65 16.19 2.22
CA ILE A 30 2.52 17.38 2.36
C ILE A 30 3.74 17.26 1.44
N SER A 31 4.48 16.13 1.52
CA SER A 31 5.70 15.90 0.73
C SER A 31 6.08 14.44 0.69
N ILE A 32 6.82 14.05 -0.34
CA ILE A 32 7.44 12.71 -0.47
C ILE A 32 8.88 12.79 0.02
N GLY A 33 9.27 11.85 0.88
CA GLY A 33 10.63 11.71 1.40
C GLY A 33 11.50 10.84 0.50
N ASP A 34 11.07 9.62 0.25
CA ASP A 34 11.69 8.62 -0.61
C ASP A 34 10.60 7.67 -1.17
N GLY A 35 10.99 6.48 -1.66
CA GLY A 35 10.04 5.55 -2.31
C GLY A 35 9.01 4.90 -1.38
N ASP A 36 9.14 5.04 -0.06
CA ASP A 36 8.21 4.47 0.92
C ASP A 36 8.03 5.32 2.18
N THR A 37 8.51 6.55 2.19
CA THR A 37 8.34 7.49 3.30
C THR A 37 7.83 8.83 2.80
N LEU A 38 6.80 9.35 3.45
CA LEU A 38 6.19 10.63 3.13
C LEU A 38 5.74 11.39 4.37
N ARG A 39 5.35 12.65 4.19
CA ARG A 39 4.67 13.46 5.20
C ARG A 39 3.26 13.76 4.75
N ALA A 40 2.32 13.63 5.66
CA ALA A 40 0.91 13.98 5.44
C ALA A 40 0.37 14.80 6.61
N ASN A 41 -0.64 15.60 6.33
CA ASN A 41 -1.44 16.25 7.37
C ASN A 41 -2.54 15.27 7.78
N LEU A 42 -2.55 14.88 9.05
CA LEU A 42 -3.58 14.03 9.65
C LEU A 42 -4.31 14.86 10.71
N ASN A 43 -5.56 15.25 10.46
CA ASN A 43 -6.36 16.06 11.39
C ASN A 43 -5.65 17.35 11.84
N GLY A 44 -4.99 18.07 10.93
CA GLY A 44 -4.25 19.29 11.26
C GLY A 44 -2.79 19.07 11.69
N THR A 45 -2.37 17.80 11.94
CA THR A 45 -1.03 17.48 12.46
C THR A 45 -0.13 16.93 11.35
N PRO A 46 1.00 17.59 11.01
CA PRO A 46 2.00 17.07 10.09
C PRO A 46 2.66 15.81 10.65
N THR A 47 2.46 14.68 9.97
CA THR A 47 2.89 13.35 10.42
C THR A 47 3.80 12.70 9.39
N THR A 48 4.89 12.07 9.84
CA THR A 48 5.74 11.24 8.97
C THR A 48 5.17 9.83 8.90
N ILE A 49 4.97 9.36 7.67
CA ILE A 49 4.37 8.05 7.40
C ILE A 49 5.39 7.18 6.69
N ARG A 50 5.58 5.96 7.18
CA ARG A 50 6.29 4.86 6.52
C ARG A 50 5.25 3.93 5.90
N LEU A 51 5.33 3.74 4.60
CA LEU A 51 4.45 2.79 3.91
C LEU A 51 4.74 1.38 4.39
N GLY A 52 3.75 0.74 5.02
CA GLY A 52 3.88 -0.60 5.58
C GLY A 52 3.94 -1.69 4.50
N CYS A 53 4.48 -2.86 4.85
CA CYS A 53 4.52 -4.07 4.03
C CYS A 53 5.36 -3.99 2.76
N ILE A 54 5.96 -2.85 2.47
CA ILE A 54 6.87 -2.65 1.33
C ILE A 54 8.23 -2.11 1.78
N ASP A 55 9.22 -2.27 0.94
CA ASP A 55 10.57 -1.73 1.12
C ASP A 55 11.03 -1.15 -0.22
N ALA A 56 11.22 0.15 -0.29
CA ALA A 56 11.64 0.82 -1.51
C ALA A 56 13.17 0.96 -1.56
N PRO A 57 13.76 1.03 -2.75
CA PRO A 57 15.17 1.36 -2.89
C PRO A 57 15.51 2.67 -2.22
N GLU A 58 16.61 2.68 -1.46
CA GLU A 58 17.11 3.86 -0.74
C GLU A 58 17.44 5.00 -1.71
N LYS A 59 17.39 6.26 -1.27
CA LYS A 59 17.69 7.44 -2.14
C LYS A 59 19.00 7.32 -2.93
N ARG A 60 20.04 6.75 -2.30
CA ARG A 60 21.38 6.57 -2.92
C ARG A 60 21.52 5.23 -3.64
N GLN A 61 20.53 4.37 -3.54
CA GLN A 61 20.52 3.09 -4.22
C GLN A 61 20.10 3.29 -5.69
N ARG A 62 20.62 2.46 -6.57
CA ARG A 62 20.14 2.38 -7.94
C ARG A 62 18.62 2.20 -7.94
N TYR A 63 17.89 2.94 -8.78
CA TYR A 63 16.44 3.01 -8.82
C TYR A 63 15.77 3.80 -7.66
N GLY A 64 16.48 4.25 -6.64
CA GLY A 64 15.90 4.96 -5.50
C GLY A 64 15.20 6.27 -5.89
N ALA A 65 15.86 7.09 -6.72
CA ALA A 65 15.24 8.33 -7.23
C ALA A 65 13.98 8.06 -8.07
N THR A 66 13.99 7.01 -8.90
CA THR A 66 12.83 6.59 -9.72
C THR A 66 11.67 6.12 -8.85
N SER A 67 11.95 5.33 -7.80
CA SER A 67 10.95 4.89 -6.83
C SER A 67 10.28 6.09 -6.12
N ALA A 68 11.09 7.04 -5.63
CA ALA A 68 10.57 8.26 -5.00
C ALA A 68 9.74 9.11 -5.96
N ALA A 69 10.18 9.28 -7.21
CA ALA A 69 9.45 10.00 -8.25
C ALA A 69 8.12 9.29 -8.58
N ARG A 70 8.10 7.95 -8.58
CA ARG A 70 6.86 7.21 -8.79
C ARG A 70 5.86 7.44 -7.68
N LEU A 71 6.27 7.37 -6.41
CA LEU A 71 5.39 7.69 -5.29
C LEU A 71 4.89 9.14 -5.36
N ALA A 72 5.76 10.10 -5.72
CA ALA A 72 5.36 11.50 -5.90
C ALA A 72 4.34 11.69 -7.03
N GLY A 73 4.46 10.92 -8.11
CA GLY A 73 3.49 10.93 -9.23
C GLY A 73 2.13 10.33 -8.85
N LEU A 74 2.11 9.32 -7.98
CA LEU A 74 0.87 8.75 -7.45
C LEU A 74 0.20 9.68 -6.44
N LEU A 75 1.00 10.33 -5.60
CA LEU A 75 0.56 11.14 -4.47
C LEU A 75 1.14 12.57 -4.54
N PRO A 76 0.72 13.40 -5.50
CA PRO A 76 1.09 14.81 -5.54
C PRO A 76 0.71 15.53 -4.23
N ARG A 77 1.40 16.63 -3.92
CA ARG A 77 1.08 17.47 -2.77
C ARG A 77 -0.40 17.88 -2.78
N GLY A 78 -1.06 17.80 -1.62
CA GLY A 78 -2.48 18.10 -1.45
C GLY A 78 -3.41 16.93 -1.76
N THR A 79 -2.93 15.82 -2.32
CA THR A 79 -3.76 14.64 -2.59
C THR A 79 -4.40 14.14 -1.30
N ALA A 80 -5.73 13.95 -1.33
CA ALA A 80 -6.47 13.31 -0.27
C ALA A 80 -6.17 11.81 -0.23
N ILE A 81 -5.89 11.29 0.96
CA ILE A 81 -5.57 9.89 1.21
C ILE A 81 -6.34 9.35 2.41
N GLU A 82 -6.47 8.03 2.45
CA GLU A 82 -6.92 7.29 3.62
C GLU A 82 -5.80 6.36 4.10
N LEU A 83 -5.64 6.24 5.40
CA LEU A 83 -4.62 5.41 6.03
C LEU A 83 -5.24 4.28 6.84
N ARG A 84 -4.82 3.07 6.59
CA ARG A 84 -4.97 1.95 7.54
C ARG A 84 -3.70 1.91 8.38
N VAL A 85 -3.75 2.56 9.54
CA VAL A 85 -2.61 2.62 10.49
C VAL A 85 -2.38 1.23 11.08
N MET A 86 -1.12 0.79 11.11
CA MET A 86 -0.69 -0.51 11.63
C MET A 86 -0.01 -0.39 12.99
N GLU A 87 0.91 0.56 13.13
CA GLU A 87 1.71 0.80 14.34
C GLU A 87 2.44 2.13 14.25
N ILE A 88 3.07 2.52 15.34
CA ILE A 88 4.12 3.55 15.38
C ILE A 88 5.45 2.83 15.54
N ASP A 89 6.41 3.11 14.65
CA ASP A 89 7.70 2.47 14.72
C ASP A 89 8.62 3.10 15.79
N ARG A 90 9.76 2.47 16.03
CA ARG A 90 10.75 2.93 17.03
C ARG A 90 11.34 4.32 16.76
N TYR A 91 11.13 4.87 15.57
CA TYR A 91 11.54 6.22 15.17
C TYR A 91 10.40 7.24 15.27
N GLY A 92 9.24 6.85 15.77
CA GLY A 92 8.06 7.69 15.90
C GLY A 92 7.29 7.90 14.60
N ARG A 93 7.57 7.13 13.52
CA ARG A 93 6.82 7.22 12.26
C ARG A 93 5.54 6.38 12.35
N THR A 94 4.46 6.90 11.79
CA THR A 94 3.24 6.12 11.58
C THR A 94 3.46 5.12 10.44
N VAL A 95 3.41 3.81 10.73
CA VAL A 95 3.45 2.77 9.71
C VAL A 95 2.03 2.51 9.24
N ALA A 96 1.77 2.67 7.95
CA ALA A 96 0.43 2.55 7.40
C ALA A 96 0.41 1.99 5.97
N GLU A 97 -0.71 1.40 5.61
CA GLU A 97 -1.09 1.21 4.22
C GLU A 97 -1.94 2.41 3.78
N ILE A 98 -1.55 3.03 2.67
CA ILE A 98 -2.18 4.23 2.13
C ILE A 98 -3.12 3.82 1.00
N TYR A 99 -4.29 4.44 1.01
CA TYR A 99 -5.31 4.27 -0.03
C TYR A 99 -5.62 5.60 -0.69
N GLN A 100 -5.75 5.57 -2.01
CA GLN A 100 -6.23 6.67 -2.83
C GLN A 100 -7.35 6.15 -3.72
N GLY A 101 -8.54 6.74 -3.61
CA GLY A 101 -9.71 6.27 -4.38
C GLY A 101 -10.01 4.78 -4.16
N GLY A 102 -9.83 4.28 -2.93
CA GLY A 102 -10.06 2.88 -2.56
C GLY A 102 -8.95 1.90 -2.97
N ARG A 103 -7.91 2.32 -3.70
CA ARG A 103 -6.79 1.48 -4.14
C ARG A 103 -5.61 1.60 -3.20
N SER A 104 -4.97 0.47 -2.84
CA SER A 104 -3.75 0.45 -2.05
C SER A 104 -2.57 0.96 -2.88
N VAL A 105 -2.02 2.12 -2.51
CA VAL A 105 -0.81 2.68 -3.11
C VAL A 105 0.41 1.81 -2.81
N ASN A 106 0.47 1.22 -1.61
CA ASN A 106 1.54 0.31 -1.23
C ASN A 106 1.59 -0.91 -2.18
N LEU A 107 0.44 -1.54 -2.43
CA LEU A 107 0.36 -2.68 -3.35
C LEU A 107 0.69 -2.28 -4.78
N GLN A 108 0.20 -1.11 -5.23
CA GLN A 108 0.48 -0.60 -6.57
C GLN A 108 1.98 -0.39 -6.82
N LEU A 109 2.72 0.16 -5.84
CA LEU A 109 4.18 0.32 -5.95
C LEU A 109 4.89 -1.03 -6.13
N VAL A 110 4.42 -2.10 -5.49
CA VAL A 110 4.98 -3.45 -5.68
C VAL A 110 4.61 -4.01 -7.06
N GLN A 111 3.37 -3.84 -7.52
CA GLN A 111 2.91 -4.25 -8.85
C GLN A 111 3.74 -3.64 -9.99
N GLU A 112 4.14 -2.38 -9.82
CA GLU A 112 4.95 -1.64 -10.79
C GLU A 112 6.46 -1.86 -10.63
N GLY A 113 6.88 -2.62 -9.61
CA GLY A 113 8.30 -2.80 -9.28
C GLY A 113 8.96 -1.53 -8.74
N ALA A 114 8.22 -0.55 -8.26
CA ALA A 114 8.76 0.65 -7.61
C ALA A 114 9.21 0.37 -6.17
N ALA A 115 8.68 -0.68 -5.54
CA ALA A 115 9.08 -1.20 -4.24
C ALA A 115 9.05 -2.74 -4.25
N VAL A 116 9.64 -3.36 -3.25
CA VAL A 116 9.58 -4.80 -3.02
C VAL A 116 8.64 -5.13 -1.86
N ALA A 117 8.08 -6.34 -1.84
CA ALA A 117 7.32 -6.82 -0.69
C ALA A 117 8.24 -7.06 0.50
N TYR A 118 8.01 -6.39 1.64
CA TYR A 118 8.85 -6.51 2.83
C TYR A 118 8.41 -7.72 3.68
N ARG A 119 8.94 -8.89 3.36
CA ARG A 119 8.49 -10.19 3.87
C ARG A 119 8.35 -10.28 5.38
N GLU A 120 9.29 -9.67 6.11
CA GLU A 120 9.27 -9.69 7.58
C GLU A 120 8.09 -8.91 8.18
N TYR A 121 7.49 -7.98 7.41
CA TYR A 121 6.43 -7.08 7.86
C TYR A 121 5.08 -7.29 7.16
N LEU A 122 4.90 -8.40 6.40
CA LEU A 122 3.66 -8.69 5.69
C LEU A 122 2.50 -9.18 6.57
N LYS A 123 2.74 -9.45 7.85
CA LYS A 123 1.71 -10.05 8.74
C LYS A 123 0.42 -9.23 8.86
N LYS A 124 0.53 -7.91 8.72
CA LYS A 124 -0.60 -6.97 8.85
C LYS A 124 -1.19 -6.55 7.49
N CYS A 125 -0.73 -7.13 6.38
CA CYS A 125 -1.20 -6.84 5.03
C CYS A 125 -1.77 -8.08 4.35
N ASP A 126 -2.39 -7.91 3.19
CA ASP A 126 -2.78 -9.02 2.33
C ASP A 126 -1.50 -9.66 1.74
N LYS A 127 -0.86 -10.51 2.54
CA LYS A 127 0.40 -11.16 2.18
C LYS A 127 0.35 -11.88 0.82
N PRO A 128 -0.70 -12.66 0.48
CA PRO A 128 -0.83 -13.26 -0.84
C PRO A 128 -0.78 -12.24 -1.98
N ALA A 129 -1.56 -11.15 -1.89
CA ALA A 129 -1.61 -10.11 -2.92
C ALA A 129 -0.24 -9.43 -3.13
N PHE A 130 0.48 -9.07 -2.04
CA PHE A 130 1.81 -8.47 -2.15
C PHE A 130 2.84 -9.42 -2.75
N LEU A 131 2.83 -10.71 -2.40
CA LEU A 131 3.77 -11.69 -2.96
C LEU A 131 3.47 -11.98 -4.43
N GLN A 132 2.20 -12.06 -4.82
CA GLN A 132 1.79 -12.24 -6.20
C GLN A 132 2.18 -11.03 -7.07
N ALA A 133 1.94 -9.81 -6.57
CA ALA A 133 2.34 -8.58 -7.23
C ALA A 133 3.85 -8.52 -7.48
N GLU A 134 4.66 -8.85 -6.46
CA GLU A 134 6.11 -8.89 -6.61
C GLU A 134 6.56 -9.96 -7.61
N ALA A 135 5.96 -11.17 -7.59
CA ALA A 135 6.29 -12.22 -8.53
C ALA A 135 5.99 -11.81 -9.98
N ALA A 136 4.85 -11.16 -10.21
CA ALA A 136 4.47 -10.62 -11.53
C ALA A 136 5.44 -9.53 -11.99
N ALA A 137 5.77 -8.57 -11.12
CA ALA A 137 6.73 -7.51 -11.43
C ALA A 137 8.13 -8.06 -11.78
N LYS A 138 8.59 -9.10 -11.06
CA LYS A 138 9.85 -9.81 -11.35
C LYS A 138 9.83 -10.50 -12.71
N SER A 139 8.80 -11.29 -12.99
CA SER A 139 8.71 -12.03 -14.25
C SER A 139 8.65 -11.11 -15.46
N SER A 140 7.99 -9.95 -15.33
CA SER A 140 7.89 -8.92 -16.36
C SER A 140 9.06 -7.92 -16.34
N ARG A 141 10.04 -8.08 -15.47
CA ARG A 141 11.20 -7.18 -15.32
C ARG A 141 10.83 -5.72 -15.14
N LEU A 142 9.78 -5.44 -14.37
CA LEU A 142 9.29 -4.07 -14.15
C LEU A 142 10.16 -3.33 -13.12
N GLY A 143 10.34 -2.05 -13.34
CA GLY A 143 10.91 -1.12 -12.37
C GLY A 143 12.26 -1.56 -11.80
N PHE A 144 12.38 -1.69 -10.49
CA PHE A 144 13.55 -2.18 -9.79
C PHE A 144 14.06 -3.53 -10.31
N TRP A 145 13.15 -4.40 -10.80
CA TRP A 145 13.48 -5.73 -11.31
C TRP A 145 14.05 -5.74 -12.75
N SER A 146 14.09 -4.59 -13.43
CA SER A 146 14.72 -4.46 -14.75
C SER A 146 16.24 -4.39 -14.70
N GLN A 147 16.82 -4.21 -13.52
CA GLN A 147 18.25 -4.06 -13.31
C GLN A 147 19.00 -5.39 -13.53
N THR A 148 20.21 -5.32 -14.05
CA THR A 148 21.09 -6.49 -14.26
C THR A 148 21.60 -7.08 -12.94
N GLN A 149 21.80 -6.24 -11.94
CA GLN A 149 22.22 -6.64 -10.59
C GLN A 149 21.19 -6.17 -9.59
N ILE A 150 20.51 -7.10 -8.96
CA ILE A 150 19.48 -6.82 -7.96
C ILE A 150 20.12 -6.81 -6.58
N CYS A 151 20.06 -5.64 -5.93
CA CYS A 151 20.42 -5.47 -4.54
C CYS A 151 19.15 -5.09 -3.77
N LEU A 152 18.62 -5.97 -2.93
CA LEU A 152 17.41 -5.65 -2.17
C LEU A 152 17.66 -4.46 -1.22
N PRO A 153 16.66 -3.58 -1.00
CA PRO A 153 16.83 -2.39 -0.15
C PRO A 153 17.39 -2.73 1.25
N LYS A 154 16.89 -3.79 1.88
CA LYS A 154 17.39 -4.28 3.17
C LYS A 154 18.87 -4.71 3.14
N ASP A 155 19.33 -5.28 2.03
CA ASP A 155 20.71 -5.73 1.87
C ASP A 155 21.64 -4.55 1.56
N PHE A 156 21.16 -3.57 0.80
CA PHE A 156 21.83 -2.30 0.58
C PHE A 156 22.10 -1.56 1.90
N ARG A 157 21.09 -1.44 2.79
CA ARG A 157 21.28 -0.85 4.13
C ARG A 157 22.32 -1.58 4.97
N LYS A 158 22.46 -2.88 4.78
CA LYS A 158 23.44 -3.73 5.48
C LYS A 158 24.79 -3.79 4.78
N LYS A 159 25.00 -3.01 3.69
CA LYS A 159 26.22 -3.02 2.87
C LYS A 159 26.60 -4.42 2.37
N LYS A 160 25.61 -5.25 2.04
CA LYS A 160 25.81 -6.63 1.55
C LYS A 160 25.85 -6.74 0.02
N CYS A 161 25.66 -5.63 -0.68
CA CYS A 161 25.73 -5.58 -2.12
C CYS A 161 27.03 -4.92 -2.58
N PRO A 162 27.57 -5.31 -3.75
CA PRO A 162 28.75 -4.68 -4.32
C PRO A 162 28.52 -3.21 -4.67
#